data_43065716c364f457f25f762f8c20a80f
#
_entry.id   43065716c364f457f25f762f8c20a80f
#
_cell.length_a   1.000
_cell.length_b   1.000
_cell.length_c   1.000
_cell.angle_alpha   90.00
_cell.angle_beta   90.00
_cell.angle_gamma   90.00
#
_symmetry.space_group_name_H-M   'P 1'
#
loop_
_entity.id
_entity.type
_entity.pdbx_description
1 polymer ?
#
loop_
_entity_poly.entity_id
_entity_poly.type
_entity_poly.pdbx_seq_one_letter_code
_entity_poly.pdbx_strand_id
1 'polypeptide(L)'
;HHTPGYEQWLNTNGLDSTDLEHLDDWARLPPIFANFFKQHLLLSPTGEDALELTSSGTSGQKSRMRYDARSIDAAQAMVTRIFQHYGWETPDTPCNYLLLSYEPEADNRLGTSYTDQFLCRYAPVNQLAYALRRTGSGHEFDAFGVSRALQEFAEQDLPVRIFGFTAFLWQVLQRMEAMGIAPL
;
A
#
# COMPACT_ATOMS: atom_id res chain seq x y z
N HIS A 1 15.05 22.43 -1.06
CA HIS A 1 15.14 23.62 -1.94
C HIS A 1 14.25 23.55 -3.18
N HIS A 2 13.56 22.44 -3.46
CA HIS A 2 12.86 22.27 -4.74
C HIS A 2 11.37 21.94 -4.62
N THR A 3 10.81 21.97 -3.40
CA THR A 3 9.37 21.69 -3.19
C THR A 3 8.64 23.02 -3.00
N PRO A 4 7.86 23.48 -3.99
CA PRO A 4 7.07 24.70 -3.83
C PRO A 4 6.16 24.64 -2.60
N GLY A 5 6.10 25.73 -1.85
CA GLY A 5 5.32 25.84 -0.62
C GLY A 5 6.00 25.29 0.65
N TYR A 6 7.01 24.42 0.55
CA TYR A 6 7.73 23.93 1.72
C TYR A 6 8.61 25.03 2.35
N GLU A 7 9.28 25.80 1.52
CA GLU A 7 10.07 26.96 1.98
C GLU A 7 9.20 27.99 2.68
N GLN A 8 8.03 28.30 2.11
CA GLN A 8 7.06 29.20 2.76
C GLN A 8 6.60 28.66 4.11
N TRP A 9 6.38 27.33 4.21
CA TRP A 9 6.00 26.69 5.46
C TRP A 9 7.13 26.77 6.51
N LEU A 10 8.39 26.54 6.13
CA LEU A 10 9.55 26.73 7.02
C LEU A 10 9.61 28.15 7.54
N ASN A 11 9.55 29.14 6.65
CA ASN A 11 9.61 30.55 7.00
C ASN A 11 8.48 30.95 7.97
N THR A 12 7.27 30.42 7.76
CA THR A 12 6.13 30.65 8.67
C THR A 12 6.39 30.10 10.08
N ASN A 13 7.21 29.08 10.20
CA ASN A 13 7.64 28.48 11.47
C ASN A 13 8.98 29.04 12.00
N GLY A 14 9.48 30.13 11.42
CA GLY A 14 10.69 30.81 11.86
C GLY A 14 11.99 30.09 11.52
N LEU A 15 11.97 29.23 10.49
CA LEU A 15 13.12 28.50 9.99
C LEU A 15 13.43 28.91 8.56
N ASP A 16 14.71 29.03 8.24
CA ASP A 16 15.22 29.14 6.88
C ASP A 16 15.80 27.77 6.45
N SER A 17 15.72 27.45 5.17
CA SER A 17 16.29 26.19 4.64
C SER A 17 17.82 26.13 4.79
N THR A 18 18.48 27.26 4.89
CA THR A 18 19.93 27.39 5.14
C THR A 18 20.31 27.05 6.58
N ASP A 19 19.34 27.03 7.52
CA ASP A 19 19.55 26.66 8.92
C ASP A 19 19.62 25.12 9.12
N LEU A 20 19.44 24.33 8.07
CA LEU A 20 19.32 22.87 8.12
C LEU A 20 20.51 22.20 7.41
N GLU A 21 21.72 22.43 7.92
CA GLU A 21 22.95 21.90 7.33
C GLU A 21 23.36 20.54 7.91
N HIS A 22 23.04 20.29 9.17
CA HIS A 22 23.42 19.09 9.89
C HIS A 22 22.22 18.22 10.28
N LEU A 23 22.44 16.92 10.53
CA LEU A 23 21.36 16.01 10.95
C LEU A 23 20.69 16.45 12.25
N ASP A 24 21.43 17.06 13.17
CA ASP A 24 20.91 17.55 14.45
C ASP A 24 19.91 18.73 14.26
N ASP A 25 20.04 19.47 13.17
CA ASP A 25 19.11 20.57 12.85
C ASP A 25 17.71 20.04 12.48
N TRP A 26 17.59 18.77 12.05
CA TRP A 26 16.32 18.16 11.70
C TRP A 26 15.38 18.06 12.89
N ALA A 27 15.90 18.01 14.12
CA ALA A 27 15.09 18.06 15.33
C ALA A 27 14.35 19.41 15.51
N ARG A 28 14.78 20.46 14.82
CA ARG A 28 14.16 21.78 14.81
C ARG A 28 12.97 21.87 13.85
N LEU A 29 12.84 20.89 12.92
CA LEU A 29 11.73 20.87 11.96
C LEU A 29 10.41 20.68 12.73
N PRO A 30 9.44 21.56 12.57
CA PRO A 30 8.14 21.38 13.17
C PRO A 30 7.42 20.18 12.52
N PRO A 31 6.66 19.39 13.30
CA PRO A 31 5.96 18.24 12.76
C PRO A 31 4.85 18.67 11.80
N ILE A 32 4.72 17.95 10.68
CA ILE A 32 3.62 18.14 9.74
C ILE A 32 2.64 16.97 9.93
N PHE A 33 1.40 17.29 10.23
CA PHE A 33 0.35 16.28 10.34
C PHE A 33 0.02 15.68 8.97
N ALA A 34 -0.22 14.38 8.91
CA ALA A 34 -0.54 13.67 7.66
C ALA A 34 -1.73 14.27 6.89
N ASN A 35 -2.71 14.85 7.61
CA ASN A 35 -3.85 15.54 7.00
C ASN A 35 -3.47 16.79 6.21
N PHE A 36 -2.34 17.41 6.50
CA PHE A 36 -1.83 18.56 5.76
C PHE A 36 -1.65 18.21 4.27
N PHE A 37 -1.10 17.03 3.97
CA PHE A 37 -0.87 16.57 2.60
C PHE A 37 -2.15 16.21 1.81
N LYS A 38 -3.30 16.17 2.48
CA LYS A 38 -4.60 16.07 1.81
C LYS A 38 -5.12 17.40 1.29
N GLN A 39 -4.70 18.49 1.91
CA GLN A 39 -5.15 19.85 1.60
C GLN A 39 -4.11 20.64 0.80
N HIS A 40 -2.84 20.33 0.99
CA HIS A 40 -1.71 21.04 0.40
C HIS A 40 -0.88 20.10 -0.48
N LEU A 41 -0.73 20.47 -1.74
CA LEU A 41 0.07 19.73 -2.69
C LEU A 41 1.54 20.19 -2.60
N LEU A 42 2.33 19.49 -1.80
CA LEU A 42 3.77 19.70 -1.70
C LEU A 42 4.51 18.63 -2.52
N LEU A 43 4.59 18.82 -3.82
CA LEU A 43 5.32 17.96 -4.72
C LEU A 43 6.52 18.69 -5.30
N SER A 44 7.69 18.07 -5.21
CA SER A 44 8.87 18.54 -5.95
C SER A 44 8.63 18.41 -7.45
N PRO A 45 9.10 19.37 -8.28
CA PRO A 45 9.17 19.18 -9.71
C PRO A 45 10.12 18.01 -9.97
N THR A 46 9.59 16.90 -10.46
CA THR A 46 10.37 15.73 -10.83
C THR A 46 10.45 15.63 -12.35
N GLY A 47 11.44 14.91 -12.88
CA GLY A 47 11.52 14.55 -14.28
C GLY A 47 10.32 13.71 -14.74
N GLU A 48 10.26 13.42 -16.04
CA GLU A 48 9.12 12.77 -16.71
C GLU A 48 8.82 11.34 -16.19
N ASP A 49 9.77 10.68 -15.53
CA ASP A 49 9.67 9.27 -15.07
C ASP A 49 9.18 9.09 -13.61
N ALA A 50 8.56 10.11 -13.02
CA ALA A 50 8.09 9.99 -11.63
C ALA A 50 6.79 9.19 -11.54
N LEU A 51 6.80 8.15 -10.70
CA LEU A 51 5.60 7.43 -10.32
C LEU A 51 4.76 8.28 -9.35
N GLU A 52 3.54 8.61 -9.73
CA GLU A 52 2.60 9.29 -8.86
C GLU A 52 1.60 8.30 -8.28
N LEU A 53 1.54 8.22 -6.96
CA LEU A 53 0.61 7.39 -6.22
C LEU A 53 -0.31 8.24 -5.33
N THR A 54 -1.49 7.72 -5.04
CA THR A 54 -2.47 8.35 -4.15
C THR A 54 -2.79 7.46 -2.96
N SER A 55 -3.15 8.08 -1.83
CA SER A 55 -3.76 7.36 -0.70
C SER A 55 -5.20 6.95 -1.03
N SER A 56 -5.75 5.97 -0.30
CA SER A 56 -7.13 5.49 -0.48
C SER A 56 -8.21 6.57 -0.22
N GLY A 57 -7.89 7.58 0.60
CA GLY A 57 -8.77 8.73 0.81
C GLY A 57 -10.15 8.40 1.38
N THR A 58 -10.21 7.60 2.45
CA THR A 58 -11.47 7.22 3.13
C THR A 58 -12.35 8.41 3.55
N SER A 59 -11.77 9.61 3.65
CA SER A 59 -12.47 10.88 3.97
C SER A 59 -12.79 11.73 2.73
N GLY A 60 -12.70 11.15 1.51
CA GLY A 60 -12.95 11.87 0.25
C GLY A 60 -11.76 12.68 -0.29
N GLN A 61 -10.78 12.99 0.53
CA GLN A 61 -9.55 13.69 0.12
C GLN A 61 -8.38 12.73 0.09
N LYS A 62 -7.66 12.69 -1.04
CA LYS A 62 -6.49 11.82 -1.28
C LYS A 62 -5.21 12.64 -1.16
N SER A 63 -4.21 12.09 -0.46
CA SER A 63 -2.85 12.59 -0.55
C SER A 63 -2.21 12.10 -1.84
N ARG A 64 -1.41 12.93 -2.48
CA ARG A 64 -0.62 12.58 -3.67
C ARG A 64 0.85 12.54 -3.31
N MET A 65 1.54 11.54 -3.80
CA MET A 65 2.96 11.32 -3.55
C MET A 65 3.65 11.03 -4.89
N ARG A 66 4.84 11.56 -5.06
CA ARG A 66 5.69 11.26 -6.23
C ARG A 66 6.96 10.57 -5.79
N TYR A 67 7.31 9.54 -6.52
CA TYR A 67 8.52 8.77 -6.32
C TYR A 67 9.35 8.79 -7.60
N ASP A 68 10.62 9.09 -7.48
CA ASP A 68 11.57 8.87 -8.57
C ASP A 68 11.91 7.37 -8.72
N ALA A 69 12.49 6.98 -9.83
CA ALA A 69 12.86 5.60 -10.10
C ALA A 69 13.79 5.04 -9.01
N ARG A 70 14.75 5.83 -8.54
CA ARG A 70 15.69 5.42 -7.50
C ARG A 70 15.00 5.07 -6.16
N SER A 71 14.01 5.88 -5.77
CA SER A 71 13.24 5.64 -4.53
C SER A 71 12.41 4.36 -4.64
N ILE A 72 11.79 4.12 -5.80
CA ILE A 72 11.04 2.89 -6.05
C ILE A 72 11.97 1.67 -6.07
N ASP A 73 13.08 1.74 -6.78
CA ASP A 73 14.06 0.65 -6.86
C ASP A 73 14.61 0.30 -5.47
N ALA A 74 14.93 1.31 -4.66
CA ALA A 74 15.41 1.09 -3.29
C ALA A 74 14.35 0.41 -2.40
N ALA A 75 13.09 0.85 -2.48
CA ALA A 75 11.99 0.24 -1.74
C ALA A 75 11.75 -1.22 -2.19
N GLN A 76 11.75 -1.47 -3.50
CA GLN A 76 11.57 -2.81 -4.05
C GLN A 76 12.73 -3.74 -3.69
N ALA A 77 13.98 -3.26 -3.76
CA ALA A 77 15.15 -4.02 -3.35
C ALA A 77 15.13 -4.39 -1.86
N MET A 78 14.64 -3.49 -1.00
CA MET A 78 14.46 -3.78 0.43
C MET A 78 13.44 -4.90 0.65
N VAL A 79 12.29 -4.83 0.01
CA VAL A 79 11.25 -5.87 0.10
C VAL A 79 11.78 -7.21 -0.42
N THR A 80 12.48 -7.22 -1.55
CA THR A 80 13.09 -8.43 -2.11
C THR A 80 14.05 -9.10 -1.12
N ARG A 81 14.91 -8.33 -0.45
CA ARG A 81 15.81 -8.87 0.59
C ARG A 81 15.04 -9.49 1.76
N ILE A 82 13.92 -8.88 2.17
CA ILE A 82 13.06 -9.42 3.23
C ILE A 82 12.48 -10.78 2.80
N PHE A 83 11.90 -10.85 1.60
CA PHE A 83 11.31 -12.08 1.07
C PHE A 83 12.35 -13.19 0.91
N GLN A 84 13.54 -12.88 0.43
CA GLN A 84 14.66 -13.81 0.34
C GLN A 84 15.12 -14.30 1.72
N HIS A 85 15.26 -13.37 2.68
CA HIS A 85 15.69 -13.72 4.03
C HIS A 85 14.74 -14.71 4.74
N TYR A 86 13.43 -14.54 4.55
CA TYR A 86 12.42 -15.41 5.15
C TYR A 86 12.03 -16.61 4.27
N GLY A 87 12.65 -16.78 3.10
CA GLY A 87 12.31 -17.87 2.17
C GLY A 87 10.91 -17.74 1.56
N TRP A 88 10.40 -16.51 1.45
CA TRP A 88 9.10 -16.24 0.86
C TRP A 88 9.15 -16.02 -0.66
N GLU A 89 10.32 -15.95 -1.23
CA GLU A 89 10.51 -15.98 -2.68
C GLU A 89 10.51 -17.43 -3.14
N THR A 90 9.44 -17.85 -3.83
CA THR A 90 9.22 -19.23 -4.26
C THR A 90 8.83 -19.27 -5.74
N PRO A 91 9.78 -19.04 -6.67
CA PRO A 91 9.49 -18.87 -8.10
C PRO A 91 8.90 -20.09 -8.77
N ASP A 92 9.14 -21.28 -8.20
CA ASP A 92 8.70 -22.57 -8.76
C ASP A 92 7.44 -23.13 -8.07
N THR A 93 6.92 -22.44 -7.05
CA THR A 93 5.76 -22.91 -6.28
C THR A 93 4.60 -21.95 -6.44
N PRO A 94 3.54 -22.32 -7.20
CA PRO A 94 2.34 -21.50 -7.29
C PRO A 94 1.70 -21.27 -5.92
N CYS A 95 1.16 -20.06 -5.72
CA CYS A 95 0.49 -19.68 -4.49
C CYS A 95 -0.89 -19.08 -4.79
N ASN A 96 -1.82 -19.27 -3.87
CA ASN A 96 -3.06 -18.51 -3.84
C ASN A 96 -2.85 -17.20 -3.06
N TYR A 97 -3.41 -16.12 -3.56
CA TYR A 97 -3.27 -14.81 -2.93
C TYR A 97 -4.62 -14.26 -2.49
N LEU A 98 -4.71 -13.89 -1.22
CA LEU A 98 -5.81 -13.11 -0.69
C LEU A 98 -5.31 -11.71 -0.35
N LEU A 99 -5.78 -10.73 -1.10
CA LEU A 99 -5.44 -9.33 -0.90
C LEU A 99 -6.57 -8.63 -0.14
N LEU A 100 -6.33 -8.34 1.13
CA LEU A 100 -7.27 -7.62 2.01
C LEU A 100 -7.19 -6.11 1.74
N SER A 101 -7.32 -5.76 0.48
CA SER A 101 -7.15 -4.43 -0.08
C SER A 101 -8.07 -4.24 -1.30
N TYR A 102 -7.85 -3.18 -2.04
CA TYR A 102 -8.69 -2.74 -3.16
C TYR A 102 -8.39 -3.52 -4.44
N GLU A 103 -9.44 -4.10 -5.05
CA GLU A 103 -9.37 -4.60 -6.43
C GLU A 103 -8.95 -3.46 -7.37
N PRO A 104 -7.88 -3.63 -8.19
CA PRO A 104 -7.34 -2.53 -8.98
C PRO A 104 -8.28 -2.03 -10.06
N GLU A 105 -8.24 -0.73 -10.30
CA GLU A 105 -8.86 -0.09 -11.46
C GLU A 105 -7.89 -0.05 -12.65
N ALA A 106 -8.38 0.20 -13.86
CA ALA A 106 -7.55 0.25 -15.07
C ALA A 106 -6.43 1.29 -14.98
N ASP A 107 -6.70 2.46 -14.37
CA ASP A 107 -5.74 3.53 -14.10
C ASP A 107 -5.30 3.53 -12.63
N ASN A 108 -4.84 2.38 -12.16
CA ASN A 108 -4.57 2.19 -10.75
C ASN A 108 -3.37 3.03 -10.25
N ARG A 109 -3.67 4.13 -9.58
CA ARG A 109 -2.71 5.00 -8.89
C ARG A 109 -2.74 4.87 -7.37
N LEU A 110 -3.51 3.89 -6.84
CA LEU A 110 -3.52 3.63 -5.41
C LEU A 110 -2.20 2.98 -4.97
N GLY A 111 -1.55 3.58 -3.99
CA GLY A 111 -0.28 3.06 -3.47
C GLY A 111 -0.40 1.65 -2.92
N THR A 112 -1.53 1.30 -2.29
CA THR A 112 -1.81 -0.06 -1.81
C THR A 112 -1.86 -1.08 -2.93
N SER A 113 -2.63 -0.81 -3.99
CA SER A 113 -2.72 -1.74 -5.12
C SER A 113 -1.42 -1.86 -5.91
N TYR A 114 -0.61 -0.79 -5.98
CA TYR A 114 0.74 -0.86 -6.54
C TYR A 114 1.62 -1.80 -5.72
N THR A 115 1.58 -1.67 -4.39
CA THR A 115 2.33 -2.54 -3.47
C THR A 115 1.87 -3.99 -3.59
N ASP A 116 0.57 -4.26 -3.63
CA ASP A 116 0.01 -5.60 -3.76
C ASP A 116 0.47 -6.30 -5.04
N GLN A 117 0.44 -5.59 -6.17
CA GLN A 117 0.94 -6.11 -7.45
C GLN A 117 2.43 -6.46 -7.39
N PHE A 118 3.22 -5.65 -6.68
CA PHE A 118 4.63 -5.93 -6.48
C PHE A 118 4.84 -7.17 -5.59
N LEU A 119 4.08 -7.31 -4.50
CA LEU A 119 4.18 -8.45 -3.58
C LEU A 119 3.76 -9.78 -4.23
N CYS A 120 2.89 -9.76 -5.23
CA CYS A 120 2.50 -10.95 -5.97
C CYS A 120 3.58 -11.49 -6.93
N ARG A 121 4.72 -10.81 -7.08
CA ARG A 121 5.82 -11.24 -7.98
C ARG A 121 6.70 -12.35 -7.39
N TYR A 122 6.64 -12.59 -6.09
CA TYR A 122 7.54 -13.52 -5.39
C TYR A 122 7.13 -14.99 -5.46
N ALA A 123 6.00 -15.30 -6.07
CA ALA A 123 5.58 -16.65 -6.44
C ALA A 123 4.62 -16.58 -7.63
N PRO A 124 4.54 -17.63 -8.48
CA PRO A 124 3.50 -17.69 -9.51
C PRO A 124 2.11 -17.61 -8.89
N VAL A 125 1.25 -16.78 -9.44
CA VAL A 125 -0.13 -16.62 -8.97
C VAL A 125 -0.98 -17.74 -9.55
N ASN A 126 -1.53 -18.60 -8.69
CA ASN A 126 -2.54 -19.60 -9.09
C ASN A 126 -3.93 -18.97 -9.08
N GLN A 127 -4.36 -18.45 -7.94
CA GLN A 127 -5.61 -17.69 -7.82
C GLN A 127 -5.38 -16.41 -7.01
N LEU A 128 -6.22 -15.41 -7.27
CA LEU A 128 -6.13 -14.10 -6.65
C LEU A 128 -7.54 -13.62 -6.27
N ALA A 129 -7.72 -13.30 -4.99
CA ALA A 129 -8.95 -12.74 -4.47
C ALA A 129 -8.71 -11.40 -3.76
N TYR A 130 -9.65 -10.46 -3.88
CA TYR A 130 -9.62 -9.16 -3.23
C TYR A 130 -10.76 -9.02 -2.23
N ALA A 131 -10.47 -8.42 -1.07
CA ALA A 131 -11.51 -8.16 -0.06
C ALA A 131 -12.39 -6.97 -0.39
N LEU A 132 -11.84 -5.95 -1.05
CA LEU A 132 -12.58 -4.78 -1.50
C LEU A 132 -12.83 -4.91 -3.01
N ARG A 133 -13.99 -5.47 -3.35
CA ARG A 133 -14.41 -5.70 -4.74
C ARG A 133 -14.88 -4.42 -5.38
N ARG A 134 -14.53 -4.26 -6.64
CA ARG A 134 -14.98 -3.14 -7.45
C ARG A 134 -16.48 -3.19 -7.70
N THR A 135 -17.15 -2.06 -7.49
CA THR A 135 -18.58 -1.83 -7.84
C THR A 135 -18.69 -0.64 -8.78
N GLY A 136 -19.84 -0.38 -9.32
CA GLY A 136 -20.06 0.74 -10.26
C GLY A 136 -19.73 2.12 -9.68
N SER A 137 -19.75 2.27 -8.35
CA SER A 137 -19.52 3.55 -7.65
C SER A 137 -18.27 3.58 -6.76
N GLY A 138 -17.48 2.52 -6.77
CA GLY A 138 -16.28 2.45 -5.93
C GLY A 138 -15.93 1.02 -5.53
N HIS A 139 -15.61 0.81 -4.25
CA HIS A 139 -15.28 -0.51 -3.72
C HIS A 139 -16.16 -0.86 -2.53
N GLU A 140 -16.56 -2.12 -2.45
CA GLU A 140 -17.32 -2.68 -1.34
C GLU A 140 -16.59 -3.87 -0.73
N PHE A 141 -16.71 -4.01 0.59
CA PHE A 141 -16.11 -5.14 1.31
C PHE A 141 -16.94 -6.41 1.09
N ASP A 142 -16.33 -7.41 0.45
CA ASP A 142 -16.94 -8.70 0.12
C ASP A 142 -16.47 -9.80 1.08
N ALA A 143 -16.97 -9.79 2.30
CA ALA A 143 -16.64 -10.82 3.30
C ALA A 143 -17.07 -12.23 2.86
N PHE A 144 -18.17 -12.37 2.10
CA PHE A 144 -18.61 -13.67 1.59
C PHE A 144 -17.68 -14.21 0.51
N GLY A 145 -17.30 -13.36 -0.45
CA GLY A 145 -16.36 -13.74 -1.51
C GLY A 145 -15.01 -14.14 -0.92
N VAL A 146 -14.51 -13.42 0.09
CA VAL A 146 -13.28 -13.77 0.79
C VAL A 146 -13.40 -15.12 1.50
N SER A 147 -14.48 -15.35 2.25
CA SER A 147 -14.69 -16.62 2.97
C SER A 147 -14.76 -17.80 2.00
N ARG A 148 -15.45 -17.64 0.86
CA ARG A 148 -15.50 -18.65 -0.19
C ARG A 148 -14.13 -18.89 -0.81
N ALA A 149 -13.39 -17.83 -1.15
CA ALA A 149 -12.06 -17.96 -1.71
C ALA A 149 -11.11 -18.73 -0.76
N LEU A 150 -11.16 -18.46 0.54
CA LEU A 150 -10.36 -19.21 1.53
C LEU A 150 -10.73 -20.69 1.58
N GLN A 151 -12.02 -21.04 1.50
CA GLN A 151 -12.44 -22.44 1.41
C GLN A 151 -11.94 -23.12 0.12
N GLU A 152 -12.07 -22.45 -1.02
CA GLU A 152 -11.57 -22.95 -2.31
C GLU A 152 -10.04 -23.10 -2.29
N PHE A 153 -9.30 -22.21 -1.63
CA PHE A 153 -7.84 -22.30 -1.47
C PHE A 153 -7.43 -23.49 -0.59
N ALA A 154 -8.19 -23.74 0.48
CA ALA A 154 -7.92 -24.87 1.37
C ALA A 154 -8.05 -26.24 0.67
N GLU A 155 -8.88 -26.34 -0.37
CA GLU A 155 -9.07 -27.57 -1.13
C GLU A 155 -7.92 -27.85 -2.13
N GLN A 156 -7.05 -26.87 -2.40
CA GLN A 156 -6.07 -26.96 -3.48
C GLN A 156 -4.68 -27.44 -3.06
N ASP A 157 -4.44 -27.59 -1.77
CA ASP A 157 -3.11 -27.98 -1.22
C ASP A 157 -1.95 -27.09 -1.72
N LEU A 158 -2.24 -25.79 -1.93
CA LEU A 158 -1.26 -24.78 -2.32
C LEU A 158 -1.07 -23.76 -1.19
N PRO A 159 0.14 -23.20 -1.06
CA PRO A 159 0.37 -22.12 -0.10
C PRO A 159 -0.57 -20.94 -0.33
N VAL A 160 -1.10 -20.37 0.74
CA VAL A 160 -1.93 -19.17 0.72
C VAL A 160 -1.15 -17.99 1.29
N ARG A 161 -1.06 -16.91 0.53
CA ARG A 161 -0.46 -15.64 0.96
C ARG A 161 -1.54 -14.60 1.19
N ILE A 162 -1.55 -14.03 2.39
CA ILE A 162 -2.53 -13.03 2.78
C ILE A 162 -1.80 -11.70 3.02
N PHE A 163 -2.16 -10.66 2.27
CA PHE A 163 -1.62 -9.31 2.41
C PHE A 163 -2.74 -8.30 2.59
N GLY A 164 -2.44 -7.19 3.25
CA GLY A 164 -3.33 -6.04 3.32
C GLY A 164 -3.75 -5.63 4.72
N PHE A 165 -4.93 -5.06 4.85
CA PHE A 165 -5.38 -4.44 6.10
C PHE A 165 -5.90 -5.47 7.10
N THR A 166 -5.27 -5.55 8.27
CA THR A 166 -5.62 -6.48 9.35
C THR A 166 -7.06 -6.31 9.86
N ALA A 167 -7.64 -5.12 9.73
CA ALA A 167 -9.04 -4.88 10.10
C ALA A 167 -10.01 -5.70 9.24
N PHE A 168 -9.74 -5.86 7.94
CA PHE A 168 -10.57 -6.71 7.08
C PHE A 168 -10.37 -8.19 7.39
N LEU A 169 -9.14 -8.63 7.67
CA LEU A 169 -8.90 -10.00 8.11
C LEU A 169 -9.73 -10.32 9.36
N TRP A 170 -9.71 -9.44 10.35
CA TRP A 170 -10.49 -9.61 11.56
C TRP A 170 -12.00 -9.75 11.27
N GLN A 171 -12.56 -8.89 10.42
CA GLN A 171 -13.97 -8.95 10.02
C GLN A 171 -14.32 -10.26 9.28
N VAL A 172 -13.41 -10.74 8.41
CA VAL A 172 -13.59 -12.03 7.72
C VAL A 172 -13.62 -13.17 8.71
N LEU A 173 -12.65 -13.24 9.65
CA LEU A 173 -12.58 -14.31 10.65
C LEU A 173 -13.82 -14.31 11.55
N GLN A 174 -14.28 -13.15 12.02
CA GLN A 174 -15.52 -13.05 12.79
C GLN A 174 -16.74 -13.54 11.98
N ARG A 175 -16.77 -13.24 10.69
CA ARG A 175 -17.86 -13.69 9.82
C ARG A 175 -17.82 -15.21 9.63
N MET A 176 -16.65 -15.79 9.40
CA MET A 176 -16.47 -17.24 9.27
C MET A 176 -16.91 -17.96 10.54
N GLU A 177 -16.51 -17.47 11.73
CA GLU A 177 -16.91 -18.00 13.03
C GLU A 177 -18.44 -17.97 13.17
N ALA A 178 -19.07 -16.84 12.88
CA ALA A 178 -20.54 -16.68 12.95
C ALA A 178 -21.29 -17.63 11.99
N MET A 179 -20.66 -18.04 10.89
CA MET A 179 -21.21 -18.99 9.91
C MET A 179 -20.88 -20.45 10.27
N GLY A 180 -20.16 -20.72 11.36
CA GLY A 180 -19.72 -22.06 11.75
C GLY A 180 -18.65 -22.66 10.80
N ILE A 181 -17.94 -21.83 10.05
CA ILE A 181 -16.82 -22.23 9.19
C ILE A 181 -15.60 -22.40 10.07
N ALA A 182 -15.02 -23.61 10.09
CA ALA A 182 -13.81 -23.88 10.86
C ALA A 182 -12.65 -22.98 10.39
N PRO A 183 -11.78 -22.52 11.30
CA PRO A 183 -10.53 -21.87 10.88
C PRO A 183 -9.70 -22.84 10.04
N LEU A 184 -9.05 -22.29 9.01
CA LEU A 184 -8.18 -23.02 8.08
C LEU A 184 -6.90 -23.50 8.75
#